data_a2f4bc6e45652f7eb407a8dbfdd81c4b
#
_entry.id   a2f4bc6e45652f7eb407a8dbfdd81c4b
#
_cell.length_a   1.000
_cell.length_b   1.000
_cell.length_c   1.000
_cell.angle_alpha   90.00
_cell.angle_beta   90.00
_cell.angle_gamma   90.00
#
_symmetry.space_group_name_H-M   'P 1'
#
loop_
_entity.id
_entity.type
_entity.pdbx_description
1 polymer ?
#
loop_
_entity_poly.entity_id
_entity_poly.type
_entity_poly.pdbx_seq_one_letter_code
_entity_poly.pdbx_strand_id
1 'polypeptide(L)'
;KAIDNLKLIKLQEDSISENTCLHLGHAYLRLDDLEKAKLAYATAIRYNIDPKLREEAMYNYVQATYLHNSALGESVTAFQDFIQEYPNSQYINKVYTLMADMYLTSKNYQAALDALLTIPTPDDKMQETMQYLRYQLAVDAFVQGKMTDVIKWANLVIENAAQPSTYKTEAYYLAAQAHYRLHQYPQTIAQLQLYLEQSNIAESTNKTMALYLHAYALFNQ
;
A
#
# COMPACT_ATOMS: atom_id res chain seq x y z
N LYS A 1 8.49 -21.09 29.39
CA LYS A 1 7.48 -21.98 30.02
C LYS A 1 6.43 -22.47 29.02
N ALA A 2 5.73 -21.60 28.25
CA ALA A 2 4.75 -22.06 27.23
C ALA A 2 5.43 -22.84 26.10
N ILE A 3 6.51 -22.30 25.53
CA ILE A 3 7.30 -22.95 24.48
C ILE A 3 7.88 -24.30 24.96
N ASP A 4 8.39 -24.35 26.18
CA ASP A 4 8.97 -25.58 26.73
C ASP A 4 7.93 -26.70 26.85
N ASN A 5 6.71 -26.34 27.29
CA ASN A 5 5.60 -27.29 27.36
C ASN A 5 5.14 -27.77 25.98
N LEU A 6 5.02 -26.86 24.99
CA LEU A 6 4.60 -27.23 23.65
C LEU A 6 5.64 -28.13 22.94
N LYS A 7 6.94 -27.92 23.22
CA LYS A 7 8.01 -28.79 22.70
C LYS A 7 8.03 -30.19 23.30
N LEU A 8 7.35 -30.43 24.41
CA LEU A 8 7.22 -31.79 24.99
C LEU A 8 6.19 -32.64 24.24
N ILE A 9 5.34 -32.05 23.41
CA ILE A 9 4.33 -32.77 22.63
C ILE A 9 5.06 -33.52 21.52
N LYS A 10 4.85 -34.83 21.47
CA LYS A 10 5.36 -35.67 20.37
C LYS A 10 4.52 -35.41 19.15
N LEU A 11 5.10 -34.74 18.14
CA LEU A 11 4.41 -34.44 16.92
C LEU A 11 4.07 -35.69 16.12
N GLN A 12 2.83 -35.81 15.69
CA GLN A 12 2.27 -36.87 14.84
C GLN A 12 1.47 -36.19 13.70
N GLU A 13 0.99 -36.96 12.75
CA GLU A 13 0.08 -36.45 11.71
C GLU A 13 -1.34 -36.36 12.25
N ASP A 14 -1.57 -35.39 13.14
CA ASP A 14 -2.85 -35.12 13.75
C ASP A 14 -3.08 -33.61 13.96
N SER A 15 -4.34 -33.25 14.22
CA SER A 15 -4.75 -31.86 14.45
C SER A 15 -4.15 -31.26 15.74
N ILE A 16 -3.74 -32.10 16.70
CA ILE A 16 -3.08 -31.65 17.94
C ILE A 16 -1.69 -31.11 17.58
N SER A 17 -0.97 -31.82 16.73
CA SER A 17 0.36 -31.40 16.25
C SER A 17 0.31 -30.15 15.39
N GLU A 18 -0.69 -30.05 14.49
CA GLU A 18 -0.97 -28.84 13.71
C GLU A 18 -1.21 -27.63 14.62
N ASN A 19 -2.11 -27.76 15.59
CA ASN A 19 -2.45 -26.73 16.56
C ASN A 19 -1.25 -26.38 17.47
N THR A 20 -0.46 -27.39 17.86
CA THR A 20 0.78 -27.20 18.62
C THR A 20 1.76 -26.31 17.86
N CYS A 21 1.97 -26.59 16.58
CA CYS A 21 2.86 -25.80 15.72
C CYS A 21 2.34 -24.36 15.53
N LEU A 22 1.04 -24.18 15.36
CA LEU A 22 0.41 -22.85 15.29
C LEU A 22 0.68 -22.06 16.58
N HIS A 23 0.45 -22.65 17.75
CA HIS A 23 0.71 -21.98 19.04
C HIS A 23 2.18 -21.75 19.34
N LEU A 24 3.08 -22.61 18.86
CA LEU A 24 4.52 -22.35 18.90
C LEU A 24 4.86 -21.12 18.07
N GLY A 25 4.30 -20.99 16.87
CA GLY A 25 4.45 -19.81 16.04
C GLY A 25 4.02 -18.54 16.77
N HIS A 26 2.83 -18.54 17.38
CA HIS A 26 2.34 -17.40 18.18
C HIS A 26 3.27 -17.05 19.37
N ALA A 27 3.79 -18.08 20.04
CA ALA A 27 4.70 -17.87 21.17
C ALA A 27 6.04 -17.29 20.73
N TYR A 28 6.59 -17.72 19.59
CA TYR A 28 7.80 -17.16 19.03
C TYR A 28 7.59 -15.75 18.50
N LEU A 29 6.46 -15.48 17.84
CA LEU A 29 6.11 -14.13 17.38
C LEU A 29 6.05 -13.12 18.54
N ARG A 30 5.49 -13.52 19.69
CA ARG A 30 5.46 -12.67 20.91
C ARG A 30 6.84 -12.45 21.54
N LEU A 31 7.80 -13.30 21.24
CA LEU A 31 9.19 -13.15 21.69
C LEU A 31 10.07 -12.46 20.65
N ASP A 32 9.47 -11.99 19.57
CA ASP A 32 10.16 -11.39 18.41
C ASP A 32 11.19 -12.32 17.74
N ASP A 33 11.02 -13.65 17.95
CA ASP A 33 11.82 -14.67 17.27
C ASP A 33 11.14 -15.06 15.94
N LEU A 34 11.22 -14.13 14.97
CA LEU A 34 10.48 -14.20 13.71
C LEU A 34 10.88 -15.41 12.86
N GLU A 35 12.15 -15.81 12.90
CA GLU A 35 12.65 -17.01 12.21
C GLU A 35 11.95 -18.29 12.70
N LYS A 36 11.90 -18.47 14.02
CA LYS A 36 11.24 -19.64 14.60
C LYS A 36 9.72 -19.56 14.46
N ALA A 37 9.15 -18.37 14.50
CA ALA A 37 7.74 -18.16 14.23
C ALA A 37 7.37 -18.62 12.80
N LYS A 38 8.12 -18.18 11.79
CA LYS A 38 7.95 -18.60 10.39
C LYS A 38 8.05 -20.13 10.24
N LEU A 39 9.10 -20.73 10.83
CA LEU A 39 9.28 -22.18 10.76
C LEU A 39 8.11 -22.95 11.40
N ALA A 40 7.62 -22.49 12.54
CA ALA A 40 6.51 -23.11 13.24
C ALA A 40 5.21 -22.99 12.44
N TYR A 41 4.89 -21.82 11.87
CA TYR A 41 3.73 -21.63 11.01
C TYR A 41 3.84 -22.47 9.72
N ALA A 42 5.01 -22.48 9.06
CA ALA A 42 5.24 -23.30 7.88
C ALA A 42 5.04 -24.80 8.19
N THR A 43 5.40 -25.23 9.41
CA THR A 43 5.18 -26.60 9.85
C THR A 43 3.70 -26.88 10.06
N ALA A 44 2.94 -25.97 10.68
CA ALA A 44 1.49 -26.08 10.83
C ALA A 44 0.79 -26.17 9.46
N ILE A 45 1.15 -25.30 8.51
CA ILE A 45 0.61 -25.30 7.14
C ILE A 45 0.79 -26.65 6.44
N ARG A 46 1.93 -27.36 6.67
CA ARG A 46 2.20 -28.67 6.05
C ARG A 46 1.31 -29.78 6.56
N TYR A 47 0.84 -29.73 7.81
CA TYR A 47 -0.07 -30.76 8.34
C TYR A 47 -1.37 -30.79 7.55
N ASN A 48 -1.96 -29.64 7.26
CA ASN A 48 -3.17 -29.49 6.41
C ASN A 48 -4.32 -30.44 6.81
N ILE A 49 -4.62 -30.50 8.10
CA ILE A 49 -5.64 -31.39 8.66
C ILE A 49 -6.92 -30.61 8.94
N ASP A 50 -6.79 -29.47 9.61
CA ASP A 50 -7.90 -28.55 9.87
C ASP A 50 -7.80 -27.32 8.98
N PRO A 51 -8.75 -27.11 8.04
CA PRO A 51 -8.72 -25.97 7.13
C PRO A 51 -8.69 -24.60 7.84
N LYS A 52 -9.29 -24.48 9.04
CA LYS A 52 -9.30 -23.22 9.80
C LYS A 52 -7.93 -22.96 10.43
N LEU A 53 -7.31 -23.98 11.01
CA LEU A 53 -5.96 -23.87 11.56
C LEU A 53 -4.95 -23.56 10.46
N ARG A 54 -5.12 -24.15 9.28
CA ARG A 54 -4.27 -23.89 8.12
C ARG A 54 -4.43 -22.45 7.64
N GLU A 55 -5.65 -21.93 7.50
CA GLU A 55 -5.92 -20.54 7.13
C GLU A 55 -5.25 -19.56 8.11
N GLU A 56 -5.43 -19.81 9.42
CA GLU A 56 -4.80 -19.00 10.46
C GLU A 56 -3.26 -19.09 10.42
N ALA A 57 -2.72 -20.28 10.22
CA ALA A 57 -1.27 -20.49 10.11
C ALA A 57 -0.69 -19.76 8.89
N MET A 58 -1.36 -19.81 7.73
CA MET A 58 -0.93 -19.10 6.52
C MET A 58 -0.97 -17.57 6.71
N TYR A 59 -2.03 -17.04 7.33
CA TYR A 59 -2.11 -15.62 7.65
C TYR A 59 -0.96 -15.18 8.59
N ASN A 60 -0.71 -15.93 9.65
CA ASN A 60 0.36 -15.61 10.57
C ASN A 60 1.77 -15.82 9.97
N TYR A 61 1.92 -16.76 9.02
CA TYR A 61 3.15 -16.91 8.24
C TYR A 61 3.41 -15.67 7.37
N VAL A 62 2.37 -15.15 6.70
CA VAL A 62 2.44 -13.89 5.94
C VAL A 62 2.89 -12.74 6.84
N GLN A 63 2.30 -12.59 8.03
CA GLN A 63 2.69 -11.54 8.98
C GLN A 63 4.15 -11.70 9.45
N ALA A 64 4.56 -12.91 9.82
CA ALA A 64 5.91 -13.17 10.29
C ALA A 64 6.96 -12.92 9.17
N THR A 65 6.64 -13.29 7.94
CA THR A 65 7.49 -13.06 6.76
C THR A 65 7.64 -11.57 6.47
N TYR A 66 6.55 -10.82 6.54
CA TYR A 66 6.55 -9.36 6.40
C TYR A 66 7.39 -8.68 7.50
N LEU A 67 7.16 -9.01 8.78
CA LEU A 67 7.87 -8.44 9.93
C LEU A 67 9.37 -8.78 9.94
N HIS A 68 9.71 -9.97 9.49
CA HIS A 68 11.11 -10.40 9.39
C HIS A 68 11.88 -9.65 8.30
N ASN A 69 11.20 -8.80 7.53
CA ASN A 69 11.78 -8.12 6.38
C ASN A 69 12.49 -9.09 5.43
N SER A 70 11.87 -10.26 5.25
CA SER A 70 12.35 -11.34 4.36
C SER A 70 12.57 -10.78 2.95
N ALA A 71 13.39 -11.47 2.16
CA ALA A 71 13.61 -11.07 0.77
C ALA A 71 12.26 -10.80 0.07
N LEU A 72 12.19 -9.72 -0.70
CA LEU A 72 10.95 -9.26 -1.35
C LEU A 72 10.20 -10.40 -2.06
N GLY A 73 10.93 -11.32 -2.71
CA GLY A 73 10.36 -12.47 -3.39
C GLY A 73 9.64 -13.45 -2.44
N GLU A 74 10.19 -13.73 -1.26
CA GLU A 74 9.55 -14.62 -0.28
C GLU A 74 8.25 -14.01 0.24
N SER A 75 8.26 -12.71 0.55
CA SER A 75 7.08 -12.00 1.01
C SER A 75 5.99 -11.96 -0.05
N VAL A 76 6.34 -11.63 -1.30
CA VAL A 76 5.36 -11.61 -2.42
C VAL A 76 4.73 -12.98 -2.62
N THR A 77 5.52 -14.06 -2.59
CA THR A 77 5.00 -15.43 -2.74
C THR A 77 4.03 -15.77 -1.60
N ALA A 78 4.40 -15.47 -0.34
CA ALA A 78 3.53 -15.75 0.80
C ALA A 78 2.17 -15.00 0.71
N PHE A 79 2.17 -13.74 0.26
CA PHE A 79 0.96 -12.97 0.02
C PHE A 79 0.11 -13.60 -1.10
N GLN A 80 0.72 -13.93 -2.23
CA GLN A 80 0.03 -14.51 -3.38
C GLN A 80 -0.58 -15.87 -3.06
N ASP A 81 0.14 -16.74 -2.38
CA ASP A 81 -0.35 -18.06 -1.96
C ASP A 81 -1.57 -17.92 -1.05
N PHE A 82 -1.54 -16.99 -0.07
CA PHE A 82 -2.68 -16.74 0.80
C PHE A 82 -3.89 -16.23 0.03
N ILE A 83 -3.71 -15.24 -0.84
CA ILE A 83 -4.79 -14.62 -1.64
C ILE A 83 -5.42 -15.67 -2.57
N GLN A 84 -4.61 -16.53 -3.17
CA GLN A 84 -5.08 -17.56 -4.08
C GLN A 84 -5.86 -18.66 -3.35
N GLU A 85 -5.39 -19.08 -2.18
CA GLU A 85 -6.01 -20.19 -1.43
C GLU A 85 -7.24 -19.74 -0.62
N TYR A 86 -7.22 -18.50 -0.10
CA TYR A 86 -8.27 -17.96 0.77
C TYR A 86 -8.81 -16.58 0.30
N PRO A 87 -9.37 -16.47 -0.92
CA PRO A 87 -9.81 -15.18 -1.47
C PRO A 87 -10.96 -14.53 -0.68
N ASN A 88 -11.73 -15.32 0.08
CA ASN A 88 -12.85 -14.87 0.91
C ASN A 88 -12.54 -14.88 2.41
N SER A 89 -11.28 -14.96 2.79
CA SER A 89 -10.84 -14.97 4.19
C SER A 89 -11.22 -13.69 4.93
N GLN A 90 -11.54 -13.83 6.23
CA GLN A 90 -11.67 -12.68 7.12
C GLN A 90 -10.37 -11.85 7.24
N TYR A 91 -9.23 -12.42 6.90
CA TYR A 91 -7.92 -11.78 6.94
C TYR A 91 -7.54 -11.09 5.62
N ILE A 92 -8.32 -11.27 4.55
CA ILE A 92 -7.93 -10.86 3.20
C ILE A 92 -7.58 -9.37 3.09
N ASN A 93 -8.39 -8.48 3.70
CA ASN A 93 -8.13 -7.05 3.69
C ASN A 93 -6.82 -6.68 4.43
N LYS A 94 -6.51 -7.40 5.54
CA LYS A 94 -5.26 -7.20 6.27
C LYS A 94 -4.06 -7.65 5.43
N VAL A 95 -4.20 -8.75 4.68
CA VAL A 95 -3.16 -9.26 3.79
C VAL A 95 -2.87 -8.25 2.67
N TYR A 96 -3.91 -7.69 2.03
CA TYR A 96 -3.72 -6.63 1.03
C TYR A 96 -3.09 -5.36 1.63
N THR A 97 -3.44 -5.00 2.86
CA THR A 97 -2.83 -3.85 3.54
C THR A 97 -1.34 -4.06 3.79
N LEU A 98 -0.94 -5.24 4.30
CA LEU A 98 0.47 -5.58 4.51
C LEU A 98 1.24 -5.63 3.18
N MET A 99 0.63 -6.17 2.13
CA MET A 99 1.21 -6.22 0.79
C MET A 99 1.43 -4.80 0.22
N ALA A 100 0.45 -3.91 0.40
CA ALA A 100 0.57 -2.52 -0.03
C ALA A 100 1.69 -1.80 0.73
N ASP A 101 1.79 -2.01 2.04
CA ASP A 101 2.83 -1.41 2.88
C ASP A 101 4.25 -1.89 2.49
N MET A 102 4.39 -3.18 2.17
CA MET A 102 5.63 -3.74 1.63
C MET A 102 6.02 -3.07 0.30
N TYR A 103 5.08 -2.93 -0.63
CA TYR A 103 5.33 -2.26 -1.90
C TYR A 103 5.60 -0.76 -1.74
N LEU A 104 4.94 -0.10 -0.78
CA LEU A 104 5.20 1.29 -0.44
C LEU A 104 6.65 1.48 0.04
N THR A 105 7.12 0.60 0.92
CA THR A 105 8.48 0.63 1.45
C THR A 105 9.52 0.44 0.35
N SER A 106 9.23 -0.40 -0.65
CA SER A 106 10.08 -0.61 -1.82
C SER A 106 9.89 0.44 -2.93
N LYS A 107 9.07 1.48 -2.69
CA LYS A 107 8.69 2.52 -3.66
C LYS A 107 8.02 1.99 -4.94
N ASN A 108 7.45 0.80 -4.90
CA ASN A 108 6.63 0.28 -5.98
C ASN A 108 5.19 0.79 -5.83
N TYR A 109 5.00 2.09 -6.09
CA TYR A 109 3.73 2.78 -5.84
C TYR A 109 2.55 2.21 -6.63
N GLN A 110 2.81 1.72 -7.86
CA GLN A 110 1.76 1.09 -8.67
C GLN A 110 1.26 -0.20 -8.02
N ALA A 111 2.16 -1.11 -7.64
CA ALA A 111 1.77 -2.38 -7.02
C ALA A 111 1.11 -2.16 -5.64
N ALA A 112 1.56 -1.16 -4.88
CA ALA A 112 0.93 -0.77 -3.62
C ALA A 112 -0.51 -0.28 -3.83
N LEU A 113 -0.73 0.57 -4.83
CA LEU A 113 -2.06 1.07 -5.19
C LEU A 113 -2.97 -0.06 -5.68
N ASP A 114 -2.48 -0.94 -6.53
CA ASP A 114 -3.24 -2.07 -7.07
C ASP A 114 -3.69 -3.01 -5.93
N ALA A 115 -2.83 -3.27 -4.95
CA ALA A 115 -3.19 -4.06 -3.77
C ALA A 115 -4.33 -3.41 -2.95
N LEU A 116 -4.26 -2.10 -2.69
CA LEU A 116 -5.31 -1.40 -1.94
C LEU A 116 -6.63 -1.28 -2.72
N LEU A 117 -6.58 -1.15 -4.04
CA LEU A 117 -7.77 -1.10 -4.90
C LEU A 117 -8.56 -2.43 -4.91
N THR A 118 -7.96 -3.53 -4.48
CA THR A 118 -8.65 -4.82 -4.33
C THR A 118 -9.56 -4.87 -3.11
N ILE A 119 -9.38 -3.96 -2.14
CA ILE A 119 -10.18 -3.92 -0.91
C ILE A 119 -11.53 -3.26 -1.21
N PRO A 120 -12.68 -3.98 -1.04
CA PRO A 120 -13.99 -3.45 -1.43
C PRO A 120 -14.44 -2.23 -0.63
N THR A 121 -14.06 -2.17 0.65
CA THR A 121 -14.45 -1.11 1.58
C THR A 121 -13.22 -0.59 2.31
N PRO A 122 -12.39 0.25 1.64
CA PRO A 122 -11.20 0.82 2.27
C PRO A 122 -11.60 1.82 3.36
N ASP A 123 -10.91 1.78 4.49
CA ASP A 123 -11.06 2.77 5.56
C ASP A 123 -10.41 4.11 5.17
N ASP A 124 -10.60 5.14 6.02
CA ASP A 124 -10.09 6.50 5.75
C ASP A 124 -8.58 6.53 5.58
N LYS A 125 -7.85 5.75 6.38
CA LYS A 125 -6.38 5.65 6.30
C LYS A 125 -5.92 5.02 4.99
N MET A 126 -6.61 3.98 4.54
CA MET A 126 -6.34 3.35 3.25
C MET A 126 -6.64 4.29 2.10
N GLN A 127 -7.74 5.06 2.19
CA GLN A 127 -8.09 6.07 1.19
C GLN A 127 -7.03 7.17 1.12
N GLU A 128 -6.55 7.67 2.26
CA GLU A 128 -5.46 8.64 2.32
C GLU A 128 -4.17 8.07 1.73
N THR A 129 -3.83 6.82 2.04
CA THR A 129 -2.68 6.13 1.45
C THR A 129 -2.82 6.01 -0.07
N MET A 130 -4.00 5.67 -0.59
CA MET A 130 -4.25 5.63 -2.04
C MET A 130 -4.08 7.01 -2.69
N GLN A 131 -4.47 8.10 -2.01
CA GLN A 131 -4.22 9.46 -2.51
C GLN A 131 -2.73 9.77 -2.58
N TYR A 132 -1.98 9.44 -1.54
CA TYR A 132 -0.53 9.56 -1.53
C TYR A 132 0.11 8.78 -2.68
N LEU A 133 -0.29 7.52 -2.89
CA LEU A 133 0.24 6.67 -3.95
C LEU A 133 -0.01 7.24 -5.35
N ARG A 134 -1.24 7.70 -5.61
CA ARG A 134 -1.58 8.36 -6.89
C ARG A 134 -0.75 9.62 -7.11
N TYR A 135 -0.55 10.41 -6.06
CA TYR A 135 0.30 11.60 -6.13
C TYR A 135 1.77 11.24 -6.42
N GLN A 136 2.33 10.22 -5.78
CA GLN A 136 3.68 9.75 -6.05
C GLN A 136 3.83 9.25 -7.50
N LEU A 137 2.83 8.55 -8.04
CA LEU A 137 2.82 8.13 -9.45
C LEU A 137 2.80 9.34 -10.41
N ALA A 138 2.09 10.42 -10.06
CA ALA A 138 2.12 11.66 -10.84
C ALA A 138 3.51 12.32 -10.79
N VAL A 139 4.14 12.36 -9.61
CA VAL A 139 5.50 12.90 -9.43
C VAL A 139 6.52 12.08 -10.22
N ASP A 140 6.47 10.75 -10.14
CA ASP A 140 7.36 9.87 -10.89
C ASP A 140 7.20 10.05 -12.41
N ALA A 141 5.96 10.17 -12.89
CA ALA A 141 5.67 10.46 -14.29
C ALA A 141 6.25 11.82 -14.72
N PHE A 142 6.16 12.83 -13.83
CA PHE A 142 6.72 14.16 -14.09
C PHE A 142 8.24 14.13 -14.22
N VAL A 143 8.93 13.43 -13.33
CA VAL A 143 10.39 13.25 -13.38
C VAL A 143 10.81 12.50 -14.66
N GLN A 144 9.99 11.53 -15.10
CA GLN A 144 10.21 10.79 -16.35
C GLN A 144 9.85 11.58 -17.62
N GLY A 145 9.27 12.76 -17.51
CA GLY A 145 8.85 13.56 -18.65
C GLY A 145 7.54 13.08 -19.32
N LYS A 146 6.78 12.19 -18.71
CA LYS A 146 5.54 11.62 -19.22
C LYS A 146 4.33 12.48 -18.85
N MET A 147 4.21 13.65 -19.50
CA MET A 147 3.22 14.66 -19.09
C MET A 147 1.76 14.20 -19.16
N THR A 148 1.41 13.33 -20.10
CA THR A 148 0.07 12.74 -20.19
C THR A 148 -0.26 11.85 -18.99
N ASP A 149 0.72 11.10 -18.49
CA ASP A 149 0.56 10.26 -17.30
C ASP A 149 0.47 11.13 -16.03
N VAL A 150 1.22 12.24 -15.98
CA VAL A 150 1.08 13.24 -14.90
C VAL A 150 -0.35 13.73 -14.79
N ILE A 151 -0.93 14.16 -15.91
CA ILE A 151 -2.32 14.65 -15.96
C ILE A 151 -3.29 13.56 -15.52
N LYS A 152 -3.11 12.33 -16.00
CA LYS A 152 -3.94 11.19 -15.62
C LYS A 152 -3.93 10.97 -14.10
N TRP A 153 -2.75 10.85 -13.50
CA TRP A 153 -2.61 10.57 -12.08
C TRP A 153 -3.05 11.74 -11.21
N ALA A 154 -2.73 12.97 -11.59
CA ALA A 154 -3.16 14.17 -10.88
C ALA A 154 -4.67 14.30 -10.88
N ASN A 155 -5.37 14.05 -11.99
CA ASN A 155 -6.82 14.05 -12.05
C ASN A 155 -7.43 13.00 -11.13
N LEU A 156 -6.87 11.79 -11.06
CA LEU A 156 -7.32 10.77 -10.12
C LEU A 156 -7.15 11.18 -8.64
N VAL A 157 -6.12 11.96 -8.32
CA VAL A 157 -5.99 12.57 -6.97
C VAL A 157 -7.10 13.60 -6.75
N ILE A 158 -7.31 14.51 -7.70
CA ILE A 158 -8.28 15.61 -7.60
C ILE A 158 -9.71 15.09 -7.42
N GLU A 159 -10.09 14.07 -8.19
CA GLU A 159 -11.45 13.50 -8.20
C GLU A 159 -11.78 12.71 -6.93
N ASN A 160 -10.79 12.06 -6.33
CA ASN A 160 -11.01 11.13 -5.24
C ASN A 160 -10.58 11.66 -3.86
N ALA A 161 -9.96 12.85 -3.77
CA ALA A 161 -9.51 13.39 -2.50
C ALA A 161 -10.66 14.01 -1.69
N ALA A 162 -10.71 13.68 -0.40
CA ALA A 162 -11.50 14.42 0.56
C ALA A 162 -10.99 15.87 0.70
N GLN A 163 -11.83 16.78 1.16
CA GLN A 163 -11.46 18.17 1.40
C GLN A 163 -11.30 18.47 2.90
N PRO A 164 -10.31 19.26 3.32
CA PRO A 164 -9.14 19.73 2.53
C PRO A 164 -8.07 18.63 2.41
N SER A 165 -7.31 18.64 1.31
CA SER A 165 -6.22 17.66 1.08
C SER A 165 -4.99 18.35 0.48
N THR A 166 -3.84 18.18 1.12
CA THR A 166 -2.55 18.66 0.60
C THR A 166 -2.24 18.02 -0.75
N TYR A 167 -2.49 16.72 -0.91
CA TYR A 167 -2.25 16.03 -2.18
C TYR A 167 -3.12 16.58 -3.31
N LYS A 168 -4.39 16.92 -3.03
CA LYS A 168 -5.27 17.53 -4.03
C LYS A 168 -4.76 18.91 -4.46
N THR A 169 -4.36 19.73 -3.50
CA THR A 169 -3.80 21.05 -3.78
C THR A 169 -2.58 20.94 -4.68
N GLU A 170 -1.61 20.13 -4.31
CA GLU A 170 -0.40 19.95 -5.08
C GLU A 170 -0.64 19.23 -6.44
N ALA A 171 -1.69 18.41 -6.55
CA ALA A 171 -2.06 17.77 -7.81
C ALA A 171 -2.55 18.77 -8.85
N TYR A 172 -3.29 19.81 -8.45
CA TYR A 172 -3.67 20.91 -9.35
C TYR A 172 -2.42 21.61 -9.93
N TYR A 173 -1.43 21.89 -9.09
CA TYR A 173 -0.19 22.52 -9.53
C TYR A 173 0.60 21.62 -10.46
N LEU A 174 0.70 20.34 -10.16
CA LEU A 174 1.42 19.35 -10.97
C LEU A 174 0.75 19.16 -12.34
N ALA A 175 -0.59 19.09 -12.37
CA ALA A 175 -1.36 19.04 -13.61
C ALA A 175 -1.15 20.31 -14.47
N ALA A 176 -1.15 21.48 -13.82
CA ALA A 176 -0.91 22.74 -14.51
C ALA A 176 0.48 22.78 -15.16
N GLN A 177 1.52 22.32 -14.45
CA GLN A 177 2.88 22.23 -15.00
C GLN A 177 2.94 21.26 -16.20
N ALA A 178 2.23 20.14 -16.12
CA ALA A 178 2.17 19.17 -17.22
C ALA A 178 1.47 19.76 -18.45
N HIS A 179 0.32 20.41 -18.27
CA HIS A 179 -0.39 21.11 -19.34
C HIS A 179 0.47 22.21 -19.95
N TYR A 180 1.19 22.98 -19.14
CA TYR A 180 2.13 24.01 -19.62
C TYR A 180 3.22 23.43 -20.52
N ARG A 181 3.85 22.31 -20.10
CA ARG A 181 4.89 21.65 -20.91
C ARG A 181 4.34 21.08 -22.24
N LEU A 182 3.04 20.82 -22.30
CA LEU A 182 2.33 20.40 -23.52
C LEU A 182 1.79 21.60 -24.33
N HIS A 183 2.13 22.84 -23.96
CA HIS A 183 1.62 24.07 -24.58
C HIS A 183 0.08 24.21 -24.55
N GLN A 184 -0.55 23.58 -23.57
CA GLN A 184 -2.00 23.62 -23.33
C GLN A 184 -2.33 24.78 -22.34
N TYR A 185 -2.13 26.00 -22.77
CA TYR A 185 -2.23 27.20 -21.90
C TYR A 185 -3.62 27.38 -21.26
N PRO A 186 -4.76 27.20 -21.97
CA PRO A 186 -6.06 27.29 -21.34
C PRO A 186 -6.25 26.32 -20.16
N GLN A 187 -5.80 25.07 -20.31
CA GLN A 187 -5.87 24.07 -19.23
C GLN A 187 -4.90 24.41 -18.09
N THR A 188 -3.72 24.92 -18.40
CA THR A 188 -2.76 25.42 -17.40
C THR A 188 -3.40 26.49 -16.53
N ILE A 189 -4.05 27.48 -17.14
CA ILE A 189 -4.71 28.60 -16.45
C ILE A 189 -5.83 28.06 -15.54
N ALA A 190 -6.69 27.18 -16.06
CA ALA A 190 -7.78 26.58 -15.30
C ALA A 190 -7.28 25.82 -14.06
N GLN A 191 -6.25 24.99 -14.22
CA GLN A 191 -5.68 24.23 -13.09
C GLN A 191 -5.02 25.14 -12.05
N LEU A 192 -4.34 26.21 -12.47
CA LEU A 192 -3.72 27.17 -11.55
C LEU A 192 -4.75 28.02 -10.80
N GLN A 193 -5.87 28.34 -11.41
CA GLN A 193 -6.98 29.02 -10.73
C GLN A 193 -7.52 28.12 -9.60
N LEU A 194 -7.82 26.85 -9.91
CA LEU A 194 -8.27 25.87 -8.93
C LEU A 194 -7.25 25.65 -7.81
N TYR A 195 -5.96 25.64 -8.13
CA TYR A 195 -4.88 25.56 -7.15
C TYR A 195 -4.90 26.77 -6.18
N LEU A 196 -5.00 27.99 -6.70
CA LEU A 196 -4.96 29.22 -5.92
C LEU A 196 -6.22 29.41 -5.04
N GLU A 197 -7.32 28.77 -5.38
CA GLU A 197 -8.59 28.79 -4.62
C GLU A 197 -8.62 27.78 -3.46
N GLN A 198 -7.60 26.90 -3.33
CA GLN A 198 -7.60 25.92 -2.25
C GLN A 198 -7.44 26.58 -0.88
N SER A 199 -8.18 26.10 0.12
CA SER A 199 -8.18 26.67 1.49
C SER A 199 -6.82 26.58 2.19
N ASN A 200 -6.01 25.60 1.84
CA ASN A 200 -4.67 25.36 2.39
C ASN A 200 -3.53 25.96 1.53
N ILE A 201 -3.85 26.83 0.57
CA ILE A 201 -2.86 27.41 -0.36
C ILE A 201 -1.78 28.22 0.35
N ALA A 202 -2.06 28.77 1.52
CA ALA A 202 -1.09 29.53 2.29
C ALA A 202 0.10 28.65 2.78
N GLU A 203 -0.13 27.36 2.93
CA GLU A 203 0.87 26.38 3.38
C GLU A 203 1.70 25.81 2.21
N SER A 204 1.26 26.02 0.97
CA SER A 204 1.98 25.50 -0.19
C SER A 204 3.24 26.33 -0.51
N THR A 205 4.37 25.63 -0.63
CA THR A 205 5.66 26.21 -1.03
C THR A 205 5.67 26.63 -2.50
N ASN A 206 4.74 26.12 -3.31
CA ASN A 206 4.69 26.33 -4.75
C ASN A 206 3.86 27.56 -5.15
N LYS A 207 3.21 28.27 -4.20
CA LYS A 207 2.32 29.40 -4.48
C LYS A 207 2.94 30.49 -5.36
N THR A 208 4.14 30.94 -5.04
CA THR A 208 4.83 31.98 -5.81
C THR A 208 5.12 31.53 -7.25
N MET A 209 5.58 30.30 -7.42
CA MET A 209 5.84 29.74 -8.75
C MET A 209 4.55 29.53 -9.55
N ALA A 210 3.46 29.16 -8.87
CA ALA A 210 2.15 29.02 -9.51
C ALA A 210 1.63 30.36 -10.05
N LEU A 211 1.77 31.44 -9.28
CA LEU A 211 1.40 32.81 -9.73
C LEU A 211 2.24 33.24 -10.95
N TYR A 212 3.54 32.97 -10.92
CA TYR A 212 4.42 33.27 -12.06
C TYR A 212 3.99 32.45 -13.30
N LEU A 213 3.77 31.16 -13.15
CA LEU A 213 3.39 30.28 -14.26
C LEU A 213 2.01 30.67 -14.81
N HIS A 214 1.07 31.11 -13.95
CA HIS A 214 -0.25 31.59 -14.35
C HIS A 214 -0.16 32.84 -15.22
N ALA A 215 0.62 33.83 -14.78
CA ALA A 215 0.85 35.05 -15.55
C ALA A 215 1.52 34.76 -16.91
N TYR A 216 2.48 33.84 -16.92
CA TYR A 216 3.18 33.45 -18.15
C TYR A 216 2.28 32.67 -19.12
N ALA A 217 1.42 31.80 -18.60
CA ALA A 217 0.41 31.10 -19.43
C ALA A 217 -0.60 32.06 -20.07
N LEU A 218 -1.06 33.08 -19.30
CA LEU A 218 -1.94 34.13 -19.83
C LEU A 218 -1.27 34.95 -20.94
N PHE A 219 0.03 35.19 -20.83
CA PHE A 219 0.77 35.94 -21.86
C PHE A 219 0.91 35.15 -23.16
N ASN A 220 0.96 33.82 -23.11
CA ASN A 220 1.15 32.93 -24.26
C ASN A 220 -0.16 32.35 -24.83
N GLN A 221 -1.31 32.69 -24.28
CA GLN A 221 -2.63 32.30 -24.79
C GLN A 221 -3.03 33.15 -26.02
#